data_8b98f24676943293f3ba42c54c3ef74a
#
_entry.id   8b98f24676943293f3ba42c54c3ef74a
#
_cell.length_a   1.000
_cell.length_b   1.000
_cell.length_c   1.000
_cell.angle_alpha   90.00
_cell.angle_beta   90.00
_cell.angle_gamma   90.00
#
_symmetry.space_group_name_H-M   'P 1'
#
loop_
_entity.id
_entity.type
_entity.pdbx_description
1 polymer ?
#
loop_
_entity_poly.entity_id
_entity_poly.type
_entity_poly.pdbx_seq_one_letter_code
_entity_poly.pdbx_strand_id
1 'polypeptide(L)'
;MDDGVPEAMVAAAIARHGALDIVVNNAGFLWDGVAHKMADAQFAAVLECHLTAPFRLARTAAAHMRGAARAELEAGGAPRDRCFVNVSSTSGLHGNVGQANYAAAKAGVVGLTKTLAKEWGPLGIRANTVAFGMIDTRMTSAFAEGATVAVGGLEVPQGLPDRVAAAWQGGDQLRALVPLGRKGTVDEAAGGVLFLASPLASYVTGHTLEVTGGMGI
;
A
#
# COMPACT_ATOMS: atom_id res chain seq x y z
N MET A 1 12.99 6.07 -6.91
CA MET A 1 13.71 5.43 -5.77
C MET A 1 15.12 5.21 -6.24
N ASP A 2 16.10 5.66 -5.48
CA ASP A 2 17.51 5.51 -5.87
C ASP A 2 17.85 4.02 -6.01
N ASP A 3 18.69 3.69 -7.00
CA ASP A 3 19.18 2.33 -7.19
C ASP A 3 19.97 1.92 -5.94
N GLY A 4 19.63 0.75 -5.38
CA GLY A 4 20.27 0.21 -4.15
C GLY A 4 19.49 0.41 -2.85
N VAL A 5 18.45 1.25 -2.82
CA VAL A 5 17.63 1.43 -1.58
C VAL A 5 16.92 0.15 -1.15
N PRO A 6 16.25 -0.61 -2.04
CA PRO A 6 15.64 -1.89 -1.66
C PRO A 6 16.65 -2.88 -1.06
N GLU A 7 17.83 -2.98 -1.66
CA GLU A 7 18.93 -3.84 -1.22
C GLU A 7 19.43 -3.42 0.17
N ALA A 8 19.63 -2.12 0.38
CA ALA A 8 20.06 -1.58 1.68
C ALA A 8 19.01 -1.83 2.78
N MET A 9 17.71 -1.67 2.48
CA MET A 9 16.63 -1.94 3.43
C MET A 9 16.58 -3.41 3.84
N VAL A 10 16.64 -4.32 2.88
CA VAL A 10 16.63 -5.77 3.14
C VAL A 10 17.88 -6.18 3.91
N ALA A 11 19.06 -5.71 3.50
CA ALA A 11 20.31 -6.00 4.19
C ALA A 11 20.31 -5.51 5.64
N ALA A 12 19.81 -4.29 5.89
CA ALA A 12 19.70 -3.73 7.23
C ALA A 12 18.78 -4.56 8.14
N ALA A 13 17.62 -5.01 7.61
CA ALA A 13 16.69 -5.85 8.37
C ALA A 13 17.34 -7.20 8.74
N ILE A 14 17.99 -7.86 7.78
CA ILE A 14 18.67 -9.13 8.00
C ILE A 14 19.85 -8.97 8.98
N ALA A 15 20.67 -7.94 8.81
CA ALA A 15 21.82 -7.69 9.69
C ALA A 15 21.37 -7.45 11.15
N ARG A 16 20.22 -6.78 11.35
CA ARG A 16 19.72 -6.43 12.67
C ARG A 16 18.97 -7.57 13.35
N HIS A 17 18.21 -8.36 12.59
CA HIS A 17 17.24 -9.33 13.13
C HIS A 17 17.52 -10.78 12.72
N GLY A 18 18.51 -11.03 11.87
CA GLY A 18 18.87 -12.36 11.37
C GLY A 18 17.89 -12.93 10.33
N ALA A 19 16.75 -12.27 10.11
CA ALA A 19 15.71 -12.72 9.19
C ALA A 19 14.86 -11.55 8.67
N LEU A 20 14.13 -11.82 7.61
CA LEU A 20 13.08 -10.94 7.07
C LEU A 20 11.85 -11.79 6.78
N ASP A 21 10.79 -11.62 7.57
CA ASP A 21 9.57 -12.44 7.47
C ASP A 21 8.35 -11.62 6.99
N ILE A 22 8.33 -10.30 7.23
CA ILE A 22 7.20 -9.44 6.90
C ILE A 22 7.68 -8.21 6.14
N VAL A 23 7.05 -7.94 5.00
CA VAL A 23 7.25 -6.70 4.23
C VAL A 23 5.92 -5.98 4.08
N VAL A 24 5.87 -4.73 4.53
CA VAL A 24 4.69 -3.86 4.37
C VAL A 24 5.05 -2.71 3.43
N ASN A 25 4.44 -2.69 2.25
CA ASN A 25 4.57 -1.61 1.28
C ASN A 25 3.47 -0.57 1.53
N ASN A 26 3.76 0.40 2.41
CA ASN A 26 2.82 1.44 2.83
C ASN A 26 3.18 2.85 2.34
N ALA A 27 4.45 3.12 2.07
CA ALA A 27 4.91 4.46 1.67
C ALA A 27 4.11 5.01 0.49
N GLY A 28 3.78 6.30 0.53
CA GLY A 28 3.01 6.90 -0.52
C GLY A 28 2.73 8.39 -0.33
N PHE A 29 2.31 9.02 -1.40
CA PHE A 29 1.89 10.41 -1.47
C PHE A 29 0.80 10.57 -2.53
N LEU A 30 0.10 11.71 -2.53
CA LEU A 30 -0.84 12.11 -3.58
C LEU A 30 -0.24 13.22 -4.44
N TRP A 31 -0.53 13.14 -5.73
CA TRP A 31 -0.28 14.23 -6.67
C TRP A 31 -1.41 14.22 -7.70
N ASP A 32 -2.54 14.75 -7.26
CA ASP A 32 -3.78 14.69 -8.00
C ASP A 32 -3.84 15.71 -9.14
N GLY A 33 -4.57 15.37 -10.19
CA GLY A 33 -4.83 16.21 -11.33
C GLY A 33 -5.81 15.55 -12.28
N VAL A 34 -6.67 16.35 -12.94
CA VAL A 34 -7.60 15.78 -13.94
C VAL A 34 -6.82 15.21 -15.13
N ALA A 35 -7.23 14.05 -15.63
CA ALA A 35 -6.45 13.22 -16.55
C ALA A 35 -5.93 13.99 -17.78
N HIS A 36 -6.76 14.85 -18.39
CA HIS A 36 -6.39 15.61 -19.59
C HIS A 36 -5.42 16.79 -19.33
N LYS A 37 -5.08 17.07 -18.05
CA LYS A 37 -4.11 18.11 -17.63
C LYS A 37 -2.94 17.52 -16.84
N MET A 38 -2.95 16.21 -16.59
CA MET A 38 -1.91 15.53 -15.83
C MET A 38 -0.63 15.42 -16.66
N ALA A 39 0.48 15.92 -16.14
CA ALA A 39 1.77 15.79 -16.81
C ALA A 39 2.32 14.36 -16.70
N ASP A 40 3.06 13.91 -17.71
CA ASP A 40 3.70 12.58 -17.72
C ASP A 40 4.61 12.38 -16.51
N ALA A 41 5.36 13.39 -16.10
CA ALA A 41 6.21 13.35 -14.92
C ALA A 41 5.41 13.14 -13.62
N GLN A 42 4.24 13.76 -13.50
CA GLN A 42 3.32 13.59 -12.39
C GLN A 42 2.76 12.16 -12.36
N PHE A 43 2.37 11.63 -13.51
CA PHE A 43 1.90 10.27 -13.66
C PHE A 43 3.00 9.27 -13.26
N ALA A 44 4.18 9.41 -13.85
CA ALA A 44 5.32 8.51 -13.62
C ALA A 44 5.78 8.50 -12.15
N ALA A 45 5.86 9.66 -11.50
CA ALA A 45 6.30 9.76 -10.11
C ALA A 45 5.37 9.00 -9.14
N VAL A 46 4.06 9.05 -9.37
CA VAL A 46 3.08 8.33 -8.56
C VAL A 46 3.16 6.83 -8.82
N LEU A 47 3.29 6.40 -10.08
CA LEU A 47 3.52 4.99 -10.41
C LEU A 47 4.82 4.46 -9.81
N GLU A 48 5.89 5.24 -9.87
CA GLU A 48 7.18 4.86 -9.29
C GLU A 48 7.05 4.58 -7.79
N CYS A 49 6.41 5.47 -7.04
CA CYS A 49 6.25 5.31 -5.60
C CYS A 49 5.31 4.15 -5.22
N HIS A 50 4.14 4.06 -5.88
CA HIS A 50 3.06 3.19 -5.42
C HIS A 50 3.04 1.80 -6.07
N LEU A 51 3.78 1.60 -7.17
CA LEU A 51 3.81 0.32 -7.90
C LEU A 51 5.24 -0.18 -8.12
N THR A 52 6.11 0.64 -8.72
CA THR A 52 7.47 0.20 -9.08
C THR A 52 8.32 -0.05 -7.84
N ALA A 53 8.25 0.83 -6.84
CA ALA A 53 8.99 0.67 -5.59
C ALA A 53 8.56 -0.58 -4.79
N PRO A 54 7.24 -0.84 -4.58
CA PRO A 54 6.77 -2.11 -4.03
C PRO A 54 7.26 -3.34 -4.79
N PHE A 55 7.25 -3.31 -6.13
CA PHE A 55 7.78 -4.40 -6.94
C PHE A 55 9.29 -4.61 -6.72
N ARG A 56 10.09 -3.54 -6.74
CA ARG A 56 11.54 -3.62 -6.52
C ARG A 56 11.86 -4.18 -5.13
N LEU A 57 11.19 -3.68 -4.08
CA LEU A 57 11.39 -4.18 -2.73
C LEU A 57 10.97 -5.65 -2.58
N ALA A 58 9.82 -6.03 -3.16
CA ALA A 58 9.36 -7.42 -3.15
C ALA A 58 10.36 -8.35 -3.86
N ARG A 59 10.87 -7.94 -5.04
CA ARG A 59 11.89 -8.69 -5.80
C ARG A 59 13.18 -8.90 -4.98
N THR A 60 13.66 -7.87 -4.32
CA THR A 60 14.88 -7.92 -3.49
C THR A 60 14.65 -8.78 -2.25
N ALA A 61 13.55 -8.60 -1.51
CA ALA A 61 13.20 -9.38 -0.34
C ALA A 61 12.97 -10.86 -0.66
N ALA A 62 12.39 -11.15 -1.83
CA ALA A 62 12.10 -12.50 -2.28
C ALA A 62 13.34 -13.40 -2.36
N ALA A 63 14.50 -12.87 -2.71
CA ALA A 63 15.74 -13.64 -2.77
C ALA A 63 16.05 -14.29 -1.41
N HIS A 64 15.93 -13.53 -0.32
CA HIS A 64 16.12 -14.02 1.04
C HIS A 64 14.95 -14.91 1.50
N MET A 65 13.72 -14.42 1.41
CA MET A 65 12.53 -15.11 1.95
C MET A 65 12.30 -16.48 1.29
N ARG A 66 12.44 -16.54 -0.05
CA ARG A 66 12.29 -17.80 -0.81
C ARG A 66 13.42 -18.78 -0.54
N GLY A 67 14.66 -18.29 -0.39
CA GLY A 67 15.82 -19.12 -0.04
C GLY A 67 15.63 -19.77 1.32
N ALA A 68 15.25 -18.98 2.33
CA ALA A 68 14.98 -19.49 3.68
C ALA A 68 13.82 -20.50 3.70
N ALA A 69 12.71 -20.21 3.02
CA ALA A 69 11.56 -21.11 2.95
C ALA A 69 11.90 -22.47 2.28
N ARG A 70 12.70 -22.45 1.20
CA ARG A 70 13.17 -23.69 0.57
C ARG A 70 14.03 -24.52 1.50
N ALA A 71 14.99 -23.89 2.16
CA ALA A 71 15.85 -24.60 3.12
C ALA A 71 15.06 -25.24 4.26
N GLU A 72 14.02 -24.57 4.77
CA GLU A 72 13.12 -25.09 5.79
C GLU A 72 12.32 -26.30 5.28
N LEU A 73 11.81 -26.25 4.04
CA LEU A 73 11.09 -27.36 3.40
C LEU A 73 12.02 -28.57 3.14
N GLU A 74 13.22 -28.32 2.63
CA GLU A 74 14.22 -29.38 2.37
C GLU A 74 14.67 -30.07 3.67
N ALA A 75 14.67 -29.34 4.78
CA ALA A 75 14.91 -29.92 6.12
C ALA A 75 13.70 -30.71 6.67
N GLY A 76 12.61 -30.82 5.93
CA GLY A 76 11.40 -31.57 6.31
C GLY A 76 10.50 -30.82 7.31
N GLY A 77 10.74 -29.53 7.52
CA GLY A 77 9.92 -28.64 8.36
C GLY A 77 8.84 -27.90 7.60
N ALA A 78 7.91 -27.27 8.33
CA ALA A 78 7.01 -26.28 7.76
C ALA A 78 7.75 -24.93 7.63
N PRO A 79 7.58 -24.19 6.52
CA PRO A 79 8.15 -22.85 6.41
C PRO A 79 7.60 -21.93 7.49
N ARG A 80 8.43 -20.99 7.94
CA ARG A 80 7.96 -19.90 8.81
C ARG A 80 6.91 -19.08 8.07
N ASP A 81 5.95 -18.52 8.79
CA ASP A 81 4.96 -17.62 8.21
C ASP A 81 5.64 -16.33 7.71
N ARG A 82 5.69 -16.18 6.40
CA ARG A 82 6.24 -14.99 5.73
C ARG A 82 5.18 -14.34 4.89
N CYS A 83 5.16 -13.02 4.87
CA CYS A 83 4.14 -12.32 4.08
C CYS A 83 4.58 -10.96 3.54
N PHE A 84 3.89 -10.59 2.45
CA PHE A 84 3.85 -9.24 1.90
C PHE A 84 2.47 -8.65 2.11
N VAL A 85 2.40 -7.43 2.64
CA VAL A 85 1.18 -6.64 2.75
C VAL A 85 1.37 -5.37 1.94
N ASN A 86 0.64 -5.25 0.84
CA ASN A 86 0.69 -4.10 -0.04
C ASN A 86 -0.51 -3.18 0.23
N VAL A 87 -0.25 -1.89 0.43
CA VAL A 87 -1.33 -0.91 0.67
C VAL A 87 -1.87 -0.40 -0.66
N SER A 88 -3.15 -0.66 -0.90
CA SER A 88 -3.95 -0.12 -1.98
C SER A 88 -4.92 0.96 -1.46
N SER A 89 -5.99 1.22 -2.20
CA SER A 89 -7.00 2.22 -1.90
C SER A 89 -8.31 1.86 -2.60
N THR A 90 -9.43 2.35 -2.08
CA THR A 90 -10.70 2.36 -2.81
C THR A 90 -10.56 3.02 -4.19
N SER A 91 -9.69 4.03 -4.34
CA SER A 91 -9.37 4.63 -5.64
C SER A 91 -8.77 3.63 -6.63
N GLY A 92 -8.01 2.64 -6.16
CA GLY A 92 -7.46 1.57 -7.01
C GLY A 92 -8.51 0.53 -7.39
N LEU A 93 -9.59 0.40 -6.64
CA LEU A 93 -10.66 -0.57 -6.89
C LEU A 93 -11.78 0.01 -7.77
N HIS A 94 -12.11 1.29 -7.56
CA HIS A 94 -13.29 1.92 -8.16
C HIS A 94 -12.96 3.16 -9.02
N GLY A 95 -11.69 3.61 -9.02
CA GLY A 95 -11.31 4.90 -9.60
C GLY A 95 -11.69 6.07 -8.69
N ASN A 96 -11.09 7.23 -8.95
CA ASN A 96 -11.48 8.49 -8.32
C ASN A 96 -11.15 9.66 -9.23
N VAL A 97 -11.99 10.69 -9.21
CA VAL A 97 -11.80 11.91 -10.01
C VAL A 97 -10.48 12.59 -9.62
N GLY A 98 -9.66 12.92 -10.63
CA GLY A 98 -8.36 13.56 -10.43
C GLY A 98 -7.23 12.62 -10.05
N GLN A 99 -7.46 11.32 -9.98
CA GLN A 99 -6.48 10.33 -9.50
C GLN A 99 -6.13 9.27 -10.55
N ALA A 100 -6.04 9.63 -11.82
CA ALA A 100 -5.71 8.67 -12.88
C ALA A 100 -4.38 7.93 -12.62
N ASN A 101 -3.34 8.63 -12.16
CA ASN A 101 -2.06 8.06 -11.78
C ASN A 101 -2.16 7.18 -10.53
N TYR A 102 -2.78 7.69 -9.48
CA TYR A 102 -2.91 6.99 -8.20
C TYR A 102 -3.79 5.75 -8.31
N ALA A 103 -4.95 5.87 -8.96
CA ALA A 103 -5.85 4.75 -9.21
C ALA A 103 -5.18 3.65 -10.04
N ALA A 104 -4.47 4.00 -11.11
CA ALA A 104 -3.71 3.05 -11.93
C ALA A 104 -2.64 2.31 -11.11
N ALA A 105 -1.86 3.04 -10.30
CA ALA A 105 -0.83 2.44 -9.46
C ALA A 105 -1.42 1.53 -8.39
N LYS A 106 -2.51 1.96 -7.72
CA LYS A 106 -3.18 1.19 -6.66
C LYS A 106 -3.97 -0.01 -7.19
N ALA A 107 -4.47 0.04 -8.43
CA ALA A 107 -4.99 -1.13 -9.13
C ALA A 107 -3.85 -2.09 -9.54
N GLY A 108 -2.74 -1.54 -10.05
CA GLY A 108 -1.56 -2.32 -10.42
C GLY A 108 -0.97 -3.12 -9.26
N VAL A 109 -0.92 -2.55 -8.05
CA VAL A 109 -0.41 -3.26 -6.88
C VAL A 109 -1.30 -4.42 -6.45
N VAL A 110 -2.61 -4.36 -6.71
CA VAL A 110 -3.53 -5.50 -6.49
C VAL A 110 -3.18 -6.65 -7.45
N GLY A 111 -2.95 -6.34 -8.74
CA GLY A 111 -2.50 -7.32 -9.73
C GLY A 111 -1.15 -7.94 -9.37
N LEU A 112 -0.18 -7.11 -9.00
CA LEU A 112 1.12 -7.54 -8.49
C LEU A 112 0.97 -8.53 -7.33
N THR A 113 0.19 -8.17 -6.30
CA THR A 113 -0.05 -8.99 -5.11
C THR A 113 -0.60 -10.37 -5.47
N LYS A 114 -1.58 -10.45 -6.36
CA LYS A 114 -2.15 -11.73 -6.82
C LYS A 114 -1.13 -12.61 -7.54
N THR A 115 -0.22 -11.99 -8.30
CA THR A 115 0.88 -12.70 -8.97
C THR A 115 1.85 -13.26 -7.95
N LEU A 116 2.32 -12.43 -6.99
CA LEU A 116 3.23 -12.87 -5.93
C LEU A 116 2.61 -14.00 -5.09
N ALA A 117 1.33 -13.93 -4.77
CA ALA A 117 0.61 -14.98 -4.04
C ALA A 117 0.65 -16.33 -4.77
N LYS A 118 0.48 -16.33 -6.10
CA LYS A 118 0.54 -17.54 -6.92
C LYS A 118 1.97 -18.09 -7.05
N GLU A 119 2.95 -17.21 -7.24
CA GLU A 119 4.34 -17.61 -7.45
C GLU A 119 5.01 -18.11 -6.16
N TRP A 120 4.65 -17.53 -5.01
CA TRP A 120 5.34 -17.79 -3.74
C TRP A 120 4.52 -18.60 -2.75
N GLY A 121 3.22 -18.79 -2.99
CA GLY A 121 2.34 -19.63 -2.19
C GLY A 121 2.86 -21.06 -2.00
N PRO A 122 3.42 -21.74 -3.03
CA PRO A 122 4.03 -23.06 -2.86
C PRO A 122 5.19 -23.11 -1.86
N LEU A 123 5.78 -21.95 -1.52
CA LEU A 123 6.82 -21.80 -0.50
C LEU A 123 6.26 -21.34 0.87
N GLY A 124 4.95 -21.31 1.05
CA GLY A 124 4.31 -20.82 2.26
C GLY A 124 4.39 -19.29 2.45
N ILE A 125 4.79 -18.52 1.42
CA ILE A 125 4.88 -17.07 1.49
C ILE A 125 3.56 -16.47 1.01
N ARG A 126 2.87 -15.74 1.89
CA ARG A 126 1.60 -15.08 1.59
C ARG A 126 1.82 -13.67 1.02
N ALA A 127 0.95 -13.24 0.14
CA ALA A 127 0.93 -11.86 -0.34
C ALA A 127 -0.52 -11.37 -0.40
N ASN A 128 -0.81 -10.28 0.30
CA ASN A 128 -2.15 -9.70 0.36
C ASN A 128 -2.12 -8.19 0.18
N THR A 129 -3.25 -7.64 -0.18
CA THR A 129 -3.45 -6.19 -0.29
C THR A 129 -4.42 -5.74 0.79
N VAL A 130 -4.18 -4.58 1.39
CA VAL A 130 -5.18 -3.84 2.15
C VAL A 130 -5.57 -2.60 1.38
N ALA A 131 -6.85 -2.40 1.12
CA ALA A 131 -7.37 -1.21 0.45
C ALA A 131 -8.05 -0.30 1.48
N PHE A 132 -7.52 0.90 1.65
CA PHE A 132 -8.08 1.88 2.55
C PHE A 132 -9.12 2.76 1.86
N GLY A 133 -10.20 3.06 2.60
CA GLY A 133 -11.12 4.15 2.30
C GLY A 133 -10.64 5.47 2.89
N MET A 134 -11.56 6.20 3.51
CA MET A 134 -11.27 7.47 4.15
C MET A 134 -10.70 7.28 5.55
N ILE A 135 -9.39 7.36 5.68
CA ILE A 135 -8.67 7.29 6.96
C ILE A 135 -8.20 8.71 7.34
N ASP A 136 -8.36 9.08 8.60
CA ASP A 136 -7.96 10.40 9.11
C ASP A 136 -6.44 10.48 9.26
N THR A 137 -5.80 11.12 8.28
CA THR A 137 -4.35 11.25 8.16
C THR A 137 -3.99 12.61 7.58
N ARG A 138 -2.70 12.98 7.61
CA ARG A 138 -2.21 14.19 6.91
C ARG A 138 -2.57 14.20 5.42
N MET A 139 -2.60 13.03 4.77
CA MET A 139 -2.94 12.90 3.35
C MET A 139 -4.40 13.27 3.04
N THR A 140 -5.30 13.08 4.01
CA THR A 140 -6.75 13.32 3.89
C THR A 140 -7.22 14.57 4.65
N SER A 141 -6.29 15.34 5.20
CA SER A 141 -6.54 16.67 5.78
C SER A 141 -6.51 17.76 4.72
N ALA A 142 -7.04 18.94 5.03
CA ALA A 142 -6.89 20.11 4.18
C ALA A 142 -5.41 20.44 3.95
N PHE A 143 -5.09 21.10 2.84
CA PHE A 143 -3.75 21.61 2.61
C PHE A 143 -3.34 22.51 3.78
N ALA A 144 -2.22 22.15 4.45
CA ALA A 144 -1.56 23.09 5.34
C ALA A 144 -0.59 23.94 4.50
N GLU A 145 -0.55 25.25 4.78
CA GLU A 145 0.35 26.17 4.08
C GLU A 145 1.82 25.67 4.20
N GLY A 146 2.49 25.46 3.09
CA GLY A 146 3.85 24.96 3.02
C GLY A 146 4.06 23.46 3.29
N ALA A 147 2.99 22.67 3.51
CA ALA A 147 3.12 21.23 3.67
C ALA A 147 3.40 20.55 2.31
N THR A 148 4.65 20.18 2.08
CA THR A 148 5.09 19.49 0.86
C THR A 148 5.79 18.18 1.18
N VAL A 149 5.96 17.34 0.15
CA VAL A 149 6.87 16.20 0.13
C VAL A 149 7.80 16.34 -1.07
N ALA A 150 9.08 16.10 -0.84
CA ALA A 150 10.06 16.10 -1.93
C ALA A 150 9.96 14.79 -2.73
N VAL A 151 9.68 14.90 -4.02
CA VAL A 151 9.56 13.76 -4.94
C VAL A 151 10.39 14.04 -6.18
N GLY A 152 11.49 13.31 -6.37
CA GLY A 152 12.35 13.48 -7.53
C GLY A 152 12.88 14.91 -7.73
N GLY A 153 13.12 15.64 -6.63
CA GLY A 153 13.55 17.04 -6.65
C GLY A 153 12.42 18.06 -6.82
N LEU A 154 11.17 17.62 -6.83
CA LEU A 154 9.97 18.48 -6.86
C LEU A 154 9.31 18.51 -5.49
N GLU A 155 8.84 19.69 -5.09
CA GLU A 155 8.02 19.87 -3.88
C GLU A 155 6.54 19.66 -4.24
N VAL A 156 5.95 18.56 -3.76
CA VAL A 156 4.56 18.20 -4.04
C VAL A 156 3.70 18.54 -2.83
N PRO A 157 2.66 19.39 -2.97
CA PRO A 157 1.75 19.72 -1.88
C PRO A 157 1.09 18.47 -1.31
N GLN A 158 0.97 18.41 0.03
CA GLN A 158 0.31 17.32 0.74
C GLN A 158 -1.02 17.76 1.33
N GLY A 159 -2.05 16.93 1.16
CA GLY A 159 -3.40 17.20 1.63
C GLY A 159 -4.43 17.25 0.52
N LEU A 160 -5.61 17.75 0.85
CA LEU A 160 -6.74 17.90 -0.06
C LEU A 160 -7.12 19.37 -0.21
N PRO A 161 -7.65 19.79 -1.39
CA PRO A 161 -8.25 21.11 -1.52
C PRO A 161 -9.32 21.34 -0.44
N ASP A 162 -9.38 22.55 0.14
CA ASP A 162 -10.24 22.88 1.28
C ASP A 162 -11.69 22.46 1.10
N ARG A 163 -12.26 22.67 -0.08
CA ARG A 163 -13.64 22.23 -0.37
C ARG A 163 -13.83 20.72 -0.28
N VAL A 164 -12.80 19.95 -0.66
CA VAL A 164 -12.81 18.48 -0.61
C VAL A 164 -12.62 18.03 0.83
N ALA A 165 -11.65 18.61 1.52
CA ALA A 165 -11.40 18.34 2.92
C ALA A 165 -12.63 18.67 3.79
N ALA A 166 -13.29 19.79 3.54
CA ALA A 166 -14.52 20.20 4.25
C ALA A 166 -15.67 19.20 4.03
N ALA A 167 -15.86 18.71 2.81
CA ALA A 167 -16.88 17.68 2.50
C ALA A 167 -16.61 16.35 3.24
N TRP A 168 -15.36 16.12 3.67
CA TRP A 168 -14.92 14.89 4.34
C TRP A 168 -14.78 15.04 5.86
N GLN A 169 -15.11 16.22 6.41
CA GLN A 169 -15.04 16.46 7.88
C GLN A 169 -16.27 15.92 8.64
N GLY A 170 -17.31 15.49 7.95
CA GLY A 170 -18.52 14.94 8.56
C GLY A 170 -19.81 15.40 7.88
N GLY A 171 -20.95 15.09 8.50
CA GLY A 171 -22.27 15.45 7.98
C GLY A 171 -22.84 14.45 6.98
N ASP A 172 -23.93 14.83 6.31
CA ASP A 172 -24.70 13.94 5.43
C ASP A 172 -23.92 13.48 4.20
N GLN A 173 -23.00 14.29 3.70
CA GLN A 173 -22.17 13.93 2.55
C GLN A 173 -21.23 12.76 2.89
N LEU A 174 -20.59 12.80 4.05
CA LEU A 174 -19.71 11.70 4.48
C LEU A 174 -20.53 10.44 4.75
N ARG A 175 -21.70 10.55 5.37
CA ARG A 175 -22.62 9.42 5.63
C ARG A 175 -23.13 8.78 4.36
N ALA A 176 -23.32 9.57 3.31
CA ALA A 176 -23.74 9.04 1.99
C ALA A 176 -22.62 8.24 1.30
N LEU A 177 -21.35 8.52 1.62
CA LEU A 177 -20.20 7.83 1.03
C LEU A 177 -19.66 6.69 1.90
N VAL A 178 -19.74 6.84 3.22
CA VAL A 178 -19.19 5.88 4.20
C VAL A 178 -20.33 5.40 5.11
N PRO A 179 -20.82 4.19 4.97
CA PRO A 179 -21.92 3.65 5.79
C PRO A 179 -21.72 3.78 7.30
N LEU A 180 -20.48 3.64 7.81
CA LEU A 180 -20.19 3.89 9.23
C LEU A 180 -20.25 5.38 9.62
N GLY A 181 -20.46 6.29 8.68
CA GLY A 181 -20.72 7.72 8.91
C GLY A 181 -19.53 8.55 9.39
N ARG A 182 -18.33 8.01 9.38
CA ARG A 182 -17.10 8.68 9.84
C ARG A 182 -15.88 8.20 9.08
N LYS A 183 -14.80 8.97 9.16
CA LYS A 183 -13.47 8.49 8.77
C LYS A 183 -13.01 7.38 9.71
N GLY A 184 -12.21 6.44 9.20
CA GLY A 184 -11.47 5.50 10.01
C GLY A 184 -10.28 6.17 10.69
N THR A 185 -9.87 5.65 11.83
CA THR A 185 -8.65 6.07 12.52
C THR A 185 -7.42 5.37 11.93
N VAL A 186 -6.22 5.88 12.22
CA VAL A 186 -4.96 5.21 11.83
C VAL A 186 -4.82 3.84 12.50
N ASP A 187 -5.33 3.67 13.71
CA ASP A 187 -5.30 2.39 14.43
C ASP A 187 -6.24 1.36 13.79
N GLU A 188 -7.43 1.78 13.32
CA GLU A 188 -8.34 0.91 12.57
C GLU A 188 -7.72 0.46 11.24
N ALA A 189 -7.02 1.36 10.54
CA ALA A 189 -6.28 1.03 9.34
C ALA A 189 -5.12 0.05 9.63
N ALA A 190 -4.35 0.32 10.68
CA ALA A 190 -3.25 -0.55 11.13
C ALA A 190 -3.74 -1.95 11.54
N GLY A 191 -4.95 -2.05 12.12
CA GLY A 191 -5.59 -3.33 12.45
C GLY A 191 -5.73 -4.26 11.25
N GLY A 192 -6.11 -3.73 10.07
CA GLY A 192 -6.17 -4.49 8.83
C GLY A 192 -4.80 -5.00 8.36
N VAL A 193 -3.78 -4.16 8.47
CA VAL A 193 -2.39 -4.55 8.16
C VAL A 193 -1.90 -5.63 9.12
N LEU A 194 -2.13 -5.44 10.42
CA LEU A 194 -1.73 -6.38 11.47
C LEU A 194 -2.39 -7.75 11.28
N PHE A 195 -3.69 -7.78 10.97
CA PHE A 195 -4.38 -9.04 10.65
C PHE A 195 -3.69 -9.78 9.51
N LEU A 196 -3.46 -9.12 8.38
CA LEU A 196 -2.84 -9.74 7.20
C LEU A 196 -1.38 -10.16 7.45
N ALA A 197 -0.66 -9.44 8.32
CA ALA A 197 0.72 -9.73 8.69
C ALA A 197 0.86 -10.80 9.79
N SER A 198 -0.25 -11.20 10.42
CA SER A 198 -0.25 -12.13 11.55
C SER A 198 -0.62 -13.56 11.14
N PRO A 199 -0.37 -14.58 12.01
CA PRO A 199 -0.82 -15.95 11.79
C PRO A 199 -2.35 -16.12 11.68
N LEU A 200 -3.15 -15.14 12.12
CA LEU A 200 -4.60 -15.14 11.93
C LEU A 200 -5.00 -15.18 10.46
N ALA A 201 -4.14 -14.68 9.56
CA ALA A 201 -4.31 -14.73 8.12
C ALA A 201 -3.55 -15.87 7.44
N SER A 202 -3.18 -16.93 8.15
CA SER A 202 -2.35 -18.04 7.64
C SER A 202 -2.93 -18.74 6.40
N TYR A 203 -4.25 -18.69 6.21
CA TYR A 203 -4.92 -19.25 5.03
C TYR A 203 -5.49 -18.17 4.09
N VAL A 204 -4.95 -16.94 4.18
CA VAL A 204 -5.35 -15.79 3.33
C VAL A 204 -4.16 -15.35 2.49
N THR A 205 -4.25 -15.53 1.17
CA THR A 205 -3.26 -15.06 0.20
C THR A 205 -3.92 -14.63 -1.11
N GLY A 206 -3.37 -13.63 -1.79
CA GLY A 206 -3.93 -13.06 -3.02
C GLY A 206 -5.20 -12.22 -2.80
N HIS A 207 -5.58 -11.97 -1.55
CA HIS A 207 -6.78 -11.25 -1.18
C HIS A 207 -6.56 -9.74 -1.11
N THR A 208 -7.64 -8.99 -1.32
CA THR A 208 -7.69 -7.55 -1.03
C THR A 208 -8.69 -7.31 0.10
N LEU A 209 -8.18 -6.99 1.28
CA LEU A 209 -8.98 -6.64 2.44
C LEU A 209 -9.34 -5.16 2.37
N GLU A 210 -10.62 -4.84 2.35
CA GLU A 210 -11.10 -3.47 2.37
C GLU A 210 -11.32 -2.98 3.82
N VAL A 211 -10.64 -1.88 4.18
CA VAL A 211 -10.82 -1.19 5.46
C VAL A 211 -11.34 0.20 5.15
N THR A 212 -12.64 0.29 4.91
CA THR A 212 -13.28 1.42 4.22
C THR A 212 -14.46 2.03 4.98
N GLY A 213 -14.92 1.39 6.06
CA GLY A 213 -16.17 1.76 6.72
C GLY A 213 -17.42 1.50 5.88
N GLY A 214 -17.30 0.60 4.86
CA GLY A 214 -18.35 0.29 3.90
C GLY A 214 -18.34 1.19 2.66
N MET A 215 -17.37 2.09 2.50
CA MET A 215 -17.23 2.89 1.28
C MET A 215 -16.96 1.98 0.08
N GLY A 216 -17.77 2.12 -0.96
CA GLY A 216 -17.58 1.41 -2.24
C GLY A 216 -18.37 0.09 -2.39
N ILE A 217 -19.22 -0.24 -1.40
CA ILE A 217 -20.17 -1.36 -1.51
C ILE A 217 -21.48 -0.93 -2.18
#